data_ae56df8f269390178fa5b490e8728b02
#
_entry.id   ae56df8f269390178fa5b490e8728b02
#
_cell.length_a   1.000
_cell.length_b   1.000
_cell.length_c   1.000
_cell.angle_alpha   90.00
_cell.angle_beta   90.00
_cell.angle_gamma   90.00
#
_symmetry.space_group_name_H-M   'P 1'
#
loop_
_entity.id
_entity.type
_entity.pdbx_description
1 polymer ?
#
loop_
_entity_poly.entity_id
_entity_poly.type
_entity_poly.pdbx_seq_one_letter_code
_entity_poly.pdbx_strand_id
1 'polypeptide(L)'
;GNSRVHNDDCEAFVYWFIEQAKAHGCETCIFLGDWHHHRASTNVSTMNYTVSNMERLGKAFEKVYVIMGNHDLFYRDKREINSMEFIRNIPNIHIVNDWIVEDDVAIIPWIVGDEWKKIEKMTQKYVFGHFELPYFKMNAMVEMPDVGGIKTEHFANCGMVFTGHFHKRQQMKNVTYMGN
;
A
#
# COMPACT_ATOMS: atom_id res chain seq x y z
N GLY A 1 12.24 -7.83 7.37
CA GLY A 1 13.24 -8.52 8.18
C GLY A 1 13.18 -8.10 9.63
N ASN A 2 13.61 -8.97 10.52
CA ASN A 2 13.60 -8.72 11.96
C ASN A 2 14.96 -8.25 12.48
N SER A 3 15.89 -7.89 11.58
CA SER A 3 17.20 -7.43 11.99
C SER A 3 17.18 -5.94 12.30
N ARG A 4 17.97 -5.52 13.28
CA ARG A 4 18.18 -4.10 13.61
C ARG A 4 18.66 -3.32 12.38
N VAL A 5 19.58 -3.87 11.62
CA VAL A 5 20.13 -3.25 10.39
C VAL A 5 19.00 -2.94 9.37
N HIS A 6 18.10 -3.89 9.15
CA HIS A 6 16.98 -3.67 8.24
C HIS A 6 16.03 -2.56 8.72
N ASN A 7 15.74 -2.49 10.01
CA ASN A 7 14.91 -1.44 10.57
C ASN A 7 15.60 -0.06 10.47
N ASP A 8 16.92 0.00 10.69
CA ASP A 8 17.71 1.22 10.53
C ASP A 8 17.69 1.70 9.07
N ASP A 9 17.81 0.78 8.10
CA ASP A 9 17.72 1.09 6.66
C ASP A 9 16.34 1.64 6.28
N CYS A 10 15.26 1.02 6.79
CA CYS A 10 13.90 1.52 6.58
C CYS A 10 13.70 2.91 7.19
N GLU A 11 14.25 3.17 8.37
CA GLU A 11 14.19 4.49 9.01
C GLU A 11 14.95 5.53 8.18
N ALA A 12 16.14 5.21 7.71
CA ALA A 12 16.92 6.08 6.83
C ALA A 12 16.18 6.40 5.52
N PHE A 13 15.50 5.38 4.95
CA PHE A 13 14.64 5.58 3.79
C PHE A 13 13.49 6.54 4.06
N VAL A 14 12.82 6.45 5.22
CA VAL A 14 11.73 7.38 5.58
C VAL A 14 12.24 8.82 5.67
N TYR A 15 13.41 9.05 6.24
CA TYR A 15 14.01 10.39 6.27
C TYR A 15 14.27 10.92 4.86
N TRP A 16 14.94 10.14 4.03
CA TRP A 16 15.21 10.51 2.65
C TRP A 16 13.92 10.79 1.86
N PHE A 17 12.90 9.92 2.00
CA PHE A 17 11.60 10.08 1.35
C PHE A 17 10.92 11.40 1.73
N ILE A 18 10.91 11.74 3.03
CA ILE A 18 10.35 13.01 3.52
C ILE A 18 11.08 14.21 2.89
N GLU A 19 12.41 14.18 2.83
CA GLU A 19 13.18 15.24 2.20
C GLU A 19 12.82 15.41 0.72
N GLN A 20 12.75 14.32 -0.03
CA GLN A 20 12.38 14.34 -1.44
C GLN A 20 10.95 14.87 -1.64
N ALA A 21 10.00 14.38 -0.87
CA ALA A 21 8.61 14.82 -0.94
C ALA A 21 8.46 16.32 -0.65
N LYS A 22 9.12 16.83 0.38
CA LYS A 22 9.12 18.25 0.71
C LYS A 22 9.76 19.12 -0.39
N ALA A 23 10.86 18.67 -0.98
CA ALA A 23 11.49 19.35 -2.10
C ALA A 23 10.57 19.49 -3.32
N HIS A 24 9.60 18.59 -3.48
CA HIS A 24 8.59 18.62 -4.54
C HIS A 24 7.25 19.21 -4.10
N GLY A 25 7.15 19.76 -2.89
CA GLY A 25 5.91 20.37 -2.38
C GLY A 25 4.76 19.39 -2.15
N CYS A 26 5.05 18.13 -1.85
CA CYS A 26 4.03 17.13 -1.59
C CYS A 26 3.45 17.32 -0.18
N GLU A 27 2.14 17.41 -0.07
CA GLU A 27 1.41 17.57 1.19
C GLU A 27 0.72 16.27 1.64
N THR A 28 0.51 15.34 0.71
CA THR A 28 -0.13 14.04 0.98
C THR A 28 0.81 12.89 0.65
N CYS A 29 0.88 11.92 1.55
CA CYS A 29 1.61 10.67 1.37
C CYS A 29 0.62 9.50 1.29
N ILE A 30 0.83 8.59 0.34
CA ILE A 30 0.06 7.34 0.24
C ILE A 30 1.04 6.16 0.26
N PHE A 31 1.00 5.39 1.32
CA PHE A 31 1.76 4.14 1.44
C PHE A 31 0.94 2.97 0.89
N LEU A 32 1.51 2.25 -0.07
CA LEU A 32 0.78 1.28 -0.89
C LEU A 32 0.70 -0.15 -0.29
N GLY A 33 0.79 -0.28 1.02
CA GLY A 33 0.57 -1.56 1.74
C GLY A 33 1.84 -2.36 2.03
N ASP A 34 1.67 -3.40 2.85
CA ASP A 34 2.74 -4.28 3.33
C ASP A 34 3.82 -3.55 4.13
N TRP A 35 3.41 -2.76 5.12
CA TRP A 35 4.34 -2.14 6.07
C TRP A 35 5.07 -3.20 6.91
N HIS A 36 4.33 -4.22 7.34
CA HIS A 36 4.89 -5.36 8.04
C HIS A 36 5.03 -6.57 7.11
N HIS A 37 6.07 -7.38 7.33
CA HIS A 37 6.31 -8.58 6.53
C HIS A 37 5.58 -9.81 7.07
N HIS A 38 5.39 -9.91 8.38
CA HIS A 38 4.81 -11.08 9.02
C HIS A 38 3.39 -10.82 9.53
N ARG A 39 2.44 -11.63 9.08
CA ARG A 39 1.01 -11.52 9.44
C ARG A 39 0.71 -11.82 10.90
N ALA A 40 1.32 -12.89 11.42
CA ALA A 40 0.94 -13.44 12.71
C ALA A 40 1.64 -12.79 13.91
N SER A 41 2.75 -12.12 13.67
CA SER A 41 3.53 -11.51 14.75
C SER A 41 4.44 -10.39 14.28
N THR A 42 4.54 -9.35 15.08
CA THR A 42 5.50 -8.25 14.88
C THR A 42 6.33 -8.15 16.16
N ASN A 43 7.65 -8.13 16.02
CA ASN A 43 8.49 -8.00 17.21
C ASN A 43 8.47 -6.56 17.76
N VAL A 44 8.78 -6.41 19.04
CA VAL A 44 8.73 -5.14 19.77
C VAL A 44 9.64 -4.08 19.14
N SER A 45 10.83 -4.47 18.65
CA SER A 45 11.73 -3.52 17.97
C SER A 45 11.09 -2.96 16.71
N THR A 46 10.54 -3.81 15.84
CA THR A 46 9.84 -3.38 14.62
C THR A 46 8.64 -2.48 14.94
N MET A 47 7.88 -2.78 16.00
CA MET A 47 6.77 -1.93 16.44
C MET A 47 7.25 -0.53 16.84
N ASN A 48 8.36 -0.42 17.58
CA ASN A 48 8.92 0.88 17.97
C ASN A 48 9.37 1.69 16.75
N TYR A 49 10.06 1.07 15.78
CA TYR A 49 10.42 1.74 14.52
C TYR A 49 9.18 2.17 13.72
N THR A 50 8.13 1.33 13.71
CA THR A 50 6.87 1.67 13.06
C THR A 50 6.25 2.93 13.68
N VAL A 51 6.13 3.00 15.00
CA VAL A 51 5.59 4.19 15.68
C VAL A 51 6.42 5.43 15.33
N SER A 52 7.75 5.35 15.51
CA SER A 52 8.64 6.49 15.24
C SER A 52 8.56 6.98 13.79
N ASN A 53 8.53 6.06 12.83
CA ASN A 53 8.43 6.40 11.41
C ASN A 53 7.06 6.99 11.05
N MET A 54 5.98 6.45 11.60
CA MET A 54 4.63 6.99 11.38
C MET A 54 4.46 8.38 12.01
N GLU A 55 5.02 8.62 13.19
CA GLU A 55 5.04 9.95 13.79
C GLU A 55 5.81 10.96 12.92
N ARG A 56 6.95 10.56 12.33
CA ARG A 56 7.72 11.41 11.41
C ARG A 56 6.91 11.74 10.16
N LEU A 57 6.27 10.73 9.56
CA LEU A 57 5.40 10.93 8.38
C LEU A 57 4.22 11.84 8.72
N GLY A 58 3.53 11.59 9.84
CA GLY A 58 2.41 12.43 10.27
C GLY A 58 2.78 13.89 10.59
N LYS A 59 4.03 14.14 11.01
CA LYS A 59 4.56 15.50 11.17
C LYS A 59 4.97 16.16 9.85
N ALA A 60 5.35 15.36 8.85
CA ALA A 60 5.87 15.84 7.58
C ALA A 60 4.77 16.15 6.56
N PHE A 61 3.63 15.46 6.62
CA PHE A 61 2.54 15.56 5.67
C PHE A 61 1.23 15.95 6.37
N GLU A 62 0.36 16.64 5.64
CA GLU A 62 -0.99 16.98 6.12
C GLU A 62 -1.87 15.73 6.24
N LYS A 63 -1.67 14.77 5.33
CA LYS A 63 -2.36 13.48 5.33
C LYS A 63 -1.41 12.35 4.92
N VAL A 64 -1.45 11.26 5.66
CA VAL A 64 -0.75 10.02 5.34
C VAL A 64 -1.77 8.89 5.29
N TYR A 65 -2.01 8.36 4.10
CA TYR A 65 -2.84 7.17 3.94
C TYR A 65 -1.97 5.92 3.97
N VAL A 66 -2.29 4.99 4.86
CA VAL A 66 -1.58 3.71 4.99
C VAL A 66 -2.54 2.61 4.54
N ILE A 67 -2.36 2.16 3.30
CA ILE A 67 -3.17 1.09 2.71
C ILE A 67 -2.82 -0.24 3.37
N MET A 68 -3.82 -1.00 3.76
CA MET A 68 -3.60 -2.36 4.26
C MET A 68 -3.32 -3.30 3.09
N GLY A 69 -2.07 -3.80 3.04
CA GLY A 69 -1.67 -4.87 2.13
C GLY A 69 -1.97 -6.26 2.72
N ASN A 70 -1.72 -7.30 1.94
CA ASN A 70 -2.03 -8.65 2.38
C ASN A 70 -1.13 -9.16 3.53
N HIS A 71 0.05 -8.61 3.72
CA HIS A 71 0.94 -8.93 4.87
C HIS A 71 0.58 -8.15 6.13
N ASP A 72 -0.11 -7.02 6.01
CA ASP A 72 -0.60 -6.27 7.17
C ASP A 72 -1.85 -6.90 7.81
N LEU A 73 -2.54 -7.82 7.11
CA LEU A 73 -3.75 -8.48 7.58
C LEU A 73 -3.43 -9.81 8.25
N PHE A 74 -4.06 -10.11 9.38
CA PHE A 74 -3.96 -11.41 10.03
C PHE A 74 -4.57 -12.52 9.16
N TYR A 75 -5.78 -12.31 8.64
CA TYR A 75 -6.43 -13.18 7.68
C TYR A 75 -6.23 -12.65 6.25
N ARG A 76 -5.95 -13.53 5.28
CA ARG A 76 -5.79 -13.10 3.88
C ARG A 76 -7.11 -12.70 3.23
N ASP A 77 -8.20 -13.26 3.70
CA ASP A 77 -9.56 -13.13 3.17
C ASP A 77 -10.46 -12.19 3.97
N LYS A 78 -9.93 -11.53 5.01
CA LYS A 78 -10.65 -10.61 5.88
C LYS A 78 -9.77 -9.47 6.37
N ARG A 79 -10.35 -8.28 6.56
CA ARG A 79 -9.64 -7.08 7.05
C ARG A 79 -9.91 -6.70 8.50
N GLU A 80 -10.59 -7.58 9.25
CA GLU A 80 -11.00 -7.30 10.64
C GLU A 80 -9.84 -7.08 11.60
N ILE A 81 -8.72 -7.78 11.38
CA ILE A 81 -7.53 -7.69 12.22
C ILE A 81 -6.33 -7.35 11.34
N ASN A 82 -5.69 -6.22 11.64
CA ASN A 82 -4.49 -5.77 10.93
C ASN A 82 -3.36 -5.39 11.90
N SER A 83 -2.13 -5.46 11.41
CA SER A 83 -0.93 -5.20 12.20
C SER A 83 -0.64 -3.71 12.44
N MET A 84 -1.41 -2.81 11.84
CA MET A 84 -1.20 -1.36 11.92
C MET A 84 -2.17 -0.65 12.87
N GLU A 85 -3.09 -1.37 13.48
CA GLU A 85 -4.13 -0.79 14.34
C GLU A 85 -3.57 0.03 15.51
N PHE A 86 -2.41 -0.32 16.04
CA PHE A 86 -1.79 0.36 17.18
C PHE A 86 -1.28 1.78 16.86
N ILE A 87 -1.17 2.16 15.59
CA ILE A 87 -0.77 3.52 15.18
C ILE A 87 -1.96 4.41 14.82
N ARG A 88 -3.18 3.93 14.92
CA ARG A 88 -4.43 4.62 14.51
C ARG A 88 -4.55 6.04 15.06
N ASN A 89 -4.05 6.30 16.27
CA ASN A 89 -4.21 7.58 16.95
C ASN A 89 -3.04 8.56 16.68
N ILE A 90 -2.07 8.21 15.85
CA ILE A 90 -1.02 9.14 15.47
C ILE A 90 -1.64 10.23 14.57
N PRO A 91 -1.42 11.52 14.87
CA PRO A 91 -1.97 12.61 14.08
C PRO A 91 -1.61 12.52 12.60
N ASN A 92 -2.57 12.84 11.73
CA ASN A 92 -2.45 12.82 10.26
C ASN A 92 -2.27 11.43 9.63
N ILE A 93 -2.26 10.35 10.42
CA ILE A 93 -2.19 8.98 9.93
C ILE A 93 -3.62 8.42 9.73
N HIS A 94 -3.90 7.94 8.54
CA HIS A 94 -5.18 7.34 8.16
C HIS A 94 -4.95 5.90 7.70
N ILE A 95 -5.34 4.92 8.52
CA ILE A 95 -5.31 3.50 8.16
C ILE A 95 -6.45 3.23 7.19
N VAL A 96 -6.10 2.82 5.97
CA VAL A 96 -7.06 2.50 4.92
C VAL A 96 -7.38 1.01 4.99
N ASN A 97 -8.36 0.66 5.79
CA ASN A 97 -8.88 -0.70 5.95
C ASN A 97 -10.17 -0.93 5.16
N ASP A 98 -10.81 0.14 4.70
CA ASP A 98 -11.97 0.16 3.81
C ASP A 98 -11.71 1.07 2.62
N TRP A 99 -12.52 0.94 1.58
CA TRP A 99 -12.43 1.73 0.37
C TRP A 99 -12.72 3.21 0.64
N ILE A 100 -11.83 4.07 0.21
CA ILE A 100 -12.06 5.53 0.12
C ILE A 100 -12.25 5.85 -1.37
N VAL A 101 -13.43 6.34 -1.73
CA VAL A 101 -13.75 6.69 -3.11
C VAL A 101 -14.31 8.11 -3.13
N GLU A 102 -13.56 9.01 -3.75
CA GLU A 102 -13.92 10.40 -3.98
C GLU A 102 -14.04 10.65 -5.50
N ASP A 103 -14.43 11.84 -5.93
CA ASP A 103 -14.71 12.12 -7.35
C ASP A 103 -13.56 11.72 -8.28
N ASP A 104 -12.34 12.15 -7.97
CA ASP A 104 -11.15 11.92 -8.79
C ASP A 104 -10.22 10.83 -8.28
N VAL A 105 -10.38 10.39 -7.02
CA VAL A 105 -9.41 9.53 -6.32
C VAL A 105 -10.08 8.36 -5.66
N ALA A 106 -9.50 7.18 -5.81
CA ALA A 106 -9.84 6.00 -5.01
C ALA A 106 -8.58 5.45 -4.31
N ILE A 107 -8.72 5.12 -3.03
CA ILE A 107 -7.68 4.47 -2.22
C ILE A 107 -8.27 3.17 -1.70
N ILE A 108 -7.69 2.04 -2.12
CA ILE A 108 -8.29 0.73 -2.00
C ILE A 108 -7.33 -0.21 -1.26
N PRO A 109 -7.74 -0.80 -0.11
CA PRO A 109 -6.94 -1.79 0.59
C PRO A 109 -6.90 -3.11 -0.18
N TRP A 110 -6.14 -4.08 0.33
CA TRP A 110 -6.17 -5.46 -0.16
C TRP A 110 -7.60 -5.95 -0.39
N ILE A 111 -7.88 -6.40 -1.59
CA ILE A 111 -9.23 -6.83 -2.01
C ILE A 111 -9.55 -8.19 -1.39
N VAL A 112 -10.73 -8.31 -0.80
CA VAL A 112 -11.24 -9.55 -0.22
C VAL A 112 -12.50 -10.01 -0.93
N GLY A 113 -12.60 -11.31 -1.16
CA GLY A 113 -13.76 -11.89 -1.83
C GLY A 113 -14.04 -11.29 -3.21
N ASP A 114 -15.29 -10.97 -3.46
CA ASP A 114 -15.80 -10.46 -4.74
C ASP A 114 -15.76 -8.93 -4.89
N GLU A 115 -15.11 -8.21 -3.98
CA GLU A 115 -15.05 -6.74 -4.02
C GLU A 115 -14.47 -6.18 -5.33
N TRP A 116 -13.59 -6.94 -5.99
CA TRP A 116 -13.00 -6.55 -7.28
C TRP A 116 -14.05 -6.23 -8.35
N LYS A 117 -15.27 -6.78 -8.25
CA LYS A 117 -16.38 -6.48 -9.16
C LYS A 117 -16.82 -5.01 -9.12
N LYS A 118 -16.53 -4.30 -8.04
CA LYS A 118 -16.83 -2.87 -7.91
C LYS A 118 -15.92 -2.02 -8.81
N ILE A 119 -14.70 -2.50 -9.10
CA ILE A 119 -13.69 -1.78 -9.89
C ILE A 119 -14.18 -1.52 -11.31
N GLU A 120 -14.91 -2.45 -11.92
CA GLU A 120 -15.42 -2.31 -13.29
C GLU A 120 -16.30 -1.06 -13.50
N LYS A 121 -16.91 -0.55 -12.42
CA LYS A 121 -17.77 0.63 -12.43
C LYS A 121 -17.04 1.92 -12.07
N MET A 122 -15.77 1.84 -11.73
CA MET A 122 -14.97 2.99 -11.30
C MET A 122 -14.50 3.81 -12.50
N THR A 123 -14.47 5.12 -12.30
CA THR A 123 -14.04 6.10 -13.32
C THR A 123 -13.04 7.12 -12.76
N GLN A 124 -12.50 6.87 -11.57
CA GLN A 124 -11.58 7.76 -10.89
C GLN A 124 -10.33 8.01 -11.71
N LYS A 125 -9.88 9.25 -11.72
CA LYS A 125 -8.67 9.68 -12.42
C LYS A 125 -7.41 9.06 -11.84
N TYR A 126 -7.37 8.86 -10.53
CA TYR A 126 -6.26 8.25 -9.81
C TYR A 126 -6.79 7.14 -8.89
N VAL A 127 -6.17 5.97 -8.99
CA VAL A 127 -6.48 4.83 -8.13
C VAL A 127 -5.19 4.37 -7.45
N PHE A 128 -5.21 4.25 -6.14
CA PHE A 128 -4.12 3.75 -5.34
C PHE A 128 -4.55 2.48 -4.62
N GLY A 129 -3.71 1.45 -4.62
CA GLY A 129 -4.10 0.20 -3.99
C GLY A 129 -2.96 -0.79 -3.75
N HIS A 130 -3.35 -1.97 -3.31
CA HIS A 130 -2.45 -3.11 -3.11
C HIS A 130 -3.06 -4.33 -3.78
N PHE A 131 -2.74 -4.52 -5.05
CA PHE A 131 -3.41 -5.48 -5.93
C PHE A 131 -2.50 -6.63 -6.34
N GLU A 132 -3.06 -7.84 -6.47
CA GLU A 132 -2.40 -9.02 -7.05
C GLU A 132 -2.98 -9.24 -8.45
N LEU A 133 -2.33 -8.70 -9.48
CA LEU A 133 -2.84 -8.75 -10.86
C LEU A 133 -2.07 -9.78 -11.68
N PRO A 134 -2.76 -10.55 -12.55
CA PRO A 134 -2.11 -11.50 -13.45
C PRO A 134 -1.19 -10.81 -14.47
N TYR A 135 -0.25 -11.59 -15.00
CA TYR A 135 0.70 -11.23 -16.06
C TYR A 135 1.79 -10.24 -15.63
N PHE A 136 1.78 -9.73 -14.42
CA PHE A 136 2.89 -8.98 -13.85
C PHE A 136 3.93 -9.92 -13.25
N LYS A 137 5.19 -9.48 -13.26
CA LYS A 137 6.29 -10.27 -12.70
C LYS A 137 6.28 -10.23 -11.18
N MET A 138 6.15 -11.40 -10.59
CA MET A 138 6.32 -11.59 -9.14
C MET A 138 7.79 -11.47 -8.74
N ASN A 139 8.69 -11.98 -9.61
CA ASN A 139 10.15 -11.91 -9.49
C ASN A 139 10.79 -11.94 -10.88
N ALA A 140 12.10 -12.13 -10.97
CA ALA A 140 12.82 -12.11 -12.24
C ALA A 140 12.38 -13.19 -13.24
N MET A 141 11.82 -14.31 -12.74
CA MET A 141 11.53 -15.51 -13.54
C MET A 141 10.06 -15.91 -13.62
N VAL A 142 9.22 -15.39 -12.71
CA VAL A 142 7.83 -15.85 -12.54
C VAL A 142 6.86 -14.70 -12.75
N GLU A 143 5.91 -14.91 -13.65
CA GLU A 143 4.75 -14.04 -13.83
C GLU A 143 3.57 -14.58 -13.00
N MET A 144 2.74 -13.66 -12.47
CA MET A 144 1.51 -14.03 -11.79
C MET A 144 0.54 -14.66 -12.78
N PRO A 145 0.11 -15.92 -12.57
CA PRO A 145 -0.87 -16.56 -13.43
C PRO A 145 -2.25 -15.91 -13.27
N ASP A 146 -3.09 -16.03 -14.28
CA ASP A 146 -4.51 -15.71 -14.16
C ASP A 146 -5.24 -16.81 -13.38
N VAL A 147 -5.61 -16.49 -12.15
CA VAL A 147 -6.35 -17.42 -11.27
C VAL A 147 -7.83 -17.06 -11.15
N GLY A 148 -8.31 -16.17 -12.01
CA GLY A 148 -9.62 -15.54 -11.89
C GLY A 148 -9.57 -14.35 -10.89
N GLY A 149 -10.61 -13.54 -10.87
CA GLY A 149 -10.69 -12.37 -10.01
C GLY A 149 -10.22 -11.08 -10.70
N ILE A 150 -9.52 -10.22 -9.96
CA ILE A 150 -9.12 -8.90 -10.44
C ILE A 150 -8.10 -8.98 -11.60
N LYS A 151 -8.29 -8.13 -12.62
CA LYS A 151 -7.41 -8.00 -13.79
C LYS A 151 -7.19 -6.54 -14.17
N THR A 152 -6.17 -6.29 -14.97
CA THR A 152 -5.87 -4.94 -15.49
C THR A 152 -7.05 -4.33 -16.25
N GLU A 153 -7.81 -5.15 -16.96
CA GLU A 153 -8.97 -4.74 -17.76
C GLU A 153 -10.10 -4.11 -16.91
N HIS A 154 -10.24 -4.51 -15.65
CA HIS A 154 -11.25 -3.94 -14.77
C HIS A 154 -11.01 -2.45 -14.48
N PHE A 155 -9.77 -1.98 -14.62
CA PHE A 155 -9.41 -0.57 -14.46
C PHE A 155 -9.49 0.26 -15.76
N ALA A 156 -10.06 -0.29 -16.84
CA ALA A 156 -10.04 0.35 -18.15
C ALA A 156 -10.71 1.75 -18.18
N ASN A 157 -11.70 1.99 -17.33
CA ASN A 157 -12.39 3.26 -17.22
C ASN A 157 -11.73 4.24 -16.22
N CYS A 158 -10.71 3.81 -15.50
CA CYS A 158 -9.93 4.66 -14.60
C CYS A 158 -8.79 5.37 -15.36
N GLY A 159 -8.30 6.45 -14.78
CA GLY A 159 -7.11 7.11 -15.30
C GLY A 159 -5.83 6.34 -14.97
N MET A 160 -5.01 6.80 -14.04
CA MET A 160 -3.79 6.12 -13.61
C MET A 160 -4.02 5.29 -12.35
N VAL A 161 -3.48 4.08 -12.34
CA VAL A 161 -3.54 3.15 -11.21
C VAL A 161 -2.14 2.89 -10.69
N PHE A 162 -1.91 3.17 -9.41
CA PHE A 162 -0.65 2.92 -8.71
C PHE A 162 -0.87 1.86 -7.64
N THR A 163 -0.02 0.84 -7.64
CA THR A 163 -0.19 -0.29 -6.72
C THR A 163 1.13 -0.77 -6.11
N GLY A 164 1.03 -1.25 -4.88
CA GLY A 164 2.04 -2.07 -4.21
C GLY A 164 1.89 -3.55 -4.55
N HIS A 165 2.42 -4.43 -3.73
CA HIS A 165 2.43 -5.89 -3.75
C HIS A 165 3.64 -6.47 -4.47
N PHE A 166 3.80 -6.30 -5.79
CA PHE A 166 5.00 -6.79 -6.48
C PHE A 166 6.16 -5.81 -6.35
N HIS A 167 7.33 -6.33 -5.97
CA HIS A 167 8.51 -5.52 -5.60
C HIS A 167 9.24 -4.92 -6.81
N LYS A 168 9.02 -5.47 -8.01
CA LYS A 168 9.62 -4.93 -9.22
C LYS A 168 8.76 -3.80 -9.78
N ARG A 169 9.38 -2.62 -10.01
CA ARG A 169 8.70 -1.55 -10.76
C ARG A 169 8.40 -2.02 -12.18
N GLN A 170 7.15 -1.96 -12.57
CA GLN A 170 6.65 -2.40 -13.87
C GLN A 170 5.30 -1.76 -14.17
N GLN A 171 4.97 -1.67 -15.46
CA GLN A 171 3.74 -1.06 -15.91
C GLN A 171 3.10 -1.89 -17.02
N MET A 172 1.78 -2.00 -17.01
CA MET A 172 0.96 -2.55 -18.08
C MET A 172 -0.31 -1.73 -18.22
N LYS A 173 -0.58 -1.22 -19.43
CA LYS A 173 -1.69 -0.27 -19.67
C LYS A 173 -1.59 0.94 -18.73
N ASN A 174 -2.66 1.25 -18.01
CA ASN A 174 -2.74 2.33 -17.04
C ASN A 174 -2.36 1.93 -15.60
N VAL A 175 -1.91 0.69 -15.38
CA VAL A 175 -1.52 0.18 -14.06
C VAL A 175 -0.01 0.14 -13.90
N THR A 176 0.48 0.75 -12.81
CA THR A 176 1.90 0.80 -12.45
C THR A 176 2.11 0.20 -11.06
N TYR A 177 2.92 -0.84 -10.97
CA TYR A 177 3.54 -1.28 -9.71
C TYR A 177 4.71 -0.36 -9.40
N MET A 178 4.70 0.26 -8.22
CA MET A 178 5.74 1.24 -7.87
C MET A 178 7.09 0.59 -7.60
N GLY A 179 7.08 -0.65 -7.15
CA GLY A 179 8.26 -1.35 -6.66
C GLY A 179 8.69 -0.88 -5.27
N ASN A 180 9.80 -1.42 -4.79
CA ASN A 180 10.45 -1.05 -3.53
C ASN A 180 11.97 -1.09 -3.69
#